data_64529bbe2e68df6a0564046d8c4099a1
#
_entry.id   64529bbe2e68df6a0564046d8c4099a1
#
_cell.length_a   1.000
_cell.length_b   1.000
_cell.length_c   1.000
_cell.angle_alpha   90.00
_cell.angle_beta   90.00
_cell.angle_gamma   90.00
#
_symmetry.space_group_name_H-M   'P 1'
#
loop_
_entity.id
_entity.type
_entity.pdbx_description
1 polymer ?
#
loop_
_entity_poly.entity_id
_entity_poly.type
_entity_poly.pdbx_seq_one_letter_code
_entity_poly.pdbx_strand_id
1 'polypeptide(L)'
;MSYFVRYRGAASDPHTFVAHYERQHAGILRRFPNIRSLVLHRPALAQDPFPVHAGDTFLLAQMQFDSASDLNAALRSQARAQARDDFQRFPQFRGEVTHEAMTGRVVF
;
A
#
# COMPACT_ATOMS: atom_id res chain seq x y z
N MET A 1 -4.57 4.47 -13.19
CA MET A 1 -3.36 4.91 -12.47
C MET A 1 -3.38 4.35 -11.06
N SER A 2 -2.42 3.53 -10.75
CA SER A 2 -2.27 2.92 -9.43
C SER A 2 -1.04 3.47 -8.72
N TYR A 3 -1.17 3.65 -7.40
CA TYR A 3 -0.05 3.99 -6.53
C TYR A 3 0.13 2.86 -5.55
N PHE A 4 1.28 2.21 -5.61
CA PHE A 4 1.59 1.06 -4.78
C PHE A 4 2.51 1.46 -3.64
N VAL A 5 2.18 1.02 -2.44
CA VAL A 5 3.08 1.11 -1.29
C VAL A 5 3.36 -0.31 -0.84
N ARG A 6 4.61 -0.71 -0.96
CA ARG A 6 5.05 -2.07 -0.68
C ARG A 6 5.88 -2.10 0.59
N TYR A 7 5.47 -2.94 1.52
CA TYR A 7 6.21 -3.21 2.76
C TYR A 7 6.92 -4.54 2.58
N ARG A 8 8.24 -4.51 2.52
CA ARG A 8 9.08 -5.70 2.39
C ARG A 8 9.77 -5.96 3.71
N GLY A 9 9.62 -7.16 4.26
CA GLY A 9 10.24 -7.55 5.51
C GLY A 9 9.26 -8.15 6.48
N ALA A 10 9.38 -7.79 7.75
CA ALA A 10 8.58 -8.40 8.81
C ALA A 10 8.14 -7.37 9.84
N ALA A 11 6.87 -7.47 10.24
CA ALA A 11 6.35 -6.76 11.40
C ALA A 11 6.60 -7.60 12.65
N SER A 12 6.96 -6.96 13.76
CA SER A 12 7.14 -7.66 15.04
C SER A 12 5.84 -8.32 15.47
N ASP A 13 4.70 -7.68 15.20
CA ASP A 13 3.36 -8.22 15.43
C ASP A 13 2.55 -8.00 14.15
N PRO A 14 2.52 -8.98 13.24
CA PRO A 14 1.81 -8.84 11.96
C PRO A 14 0.34 -8.49 12.11
N HIS A 15 -0.35 -9.13 13.05
CA HIS A 15 -1.78 -8.90 13.25
C HIS A 15 -2.04 -7.45 13.67
N THR A 16 -1.27 -6.93 14.63
CA THR A 16 -1.42 -5.57 15.12
C THR A 16 -1.07 -4.56 14.04
N PHE A 17 -0.04 -4.83 13.24
CA PHE A 17 0.35 -3.96 12.15
C PHE A 17 -0.78 -3.81 11.13
N VAL A 18 -1.35 -4.92 10.68
CA VAL A 18 -2.43 -4.91 9.69
C VAL A 18 -3.68 -4.26 10.27
N ALA A 19 -3.99 -4.54 11.54
CA ALA A 19 -5.13 -3.93 12.21
C ALA A 19 -5.00 -2.41 12.28
N HIS A 20 -3.81 -1.89 12.59
CA HIS A 20 -3.56 -0.45 12.59
C HIS A 20 -3.81 0.13 11.21
N TYR A 21 -3.30 -0.54 10.17
CA TYR A 21 -3.47 -0.09 8.79
C TYR A 21 -4.96 0.01 8.44
N GLU A 22 -5.71 -1.05 8.69
CA GLU A 22 -7.13 -1.10 8.32
C GLU A 22 -8.00 -0.15 9.13
N ARG A 23 -7.72 -0.01 10.43
CA ARG A 23 -8.57 0.76 11.35
C ARG A 23 -8.24 2.23 11.41
N GLN A 24 -6.98 2.61 11.20
CA GLN A 24 -6.54 4.00 11.34
C GLN A 24 -5.97 4.57 10.05
N HIS A 25 -4.98 3.92 9.48
CA HIS A 25 -4.29 4.45 8.31
C HIS A 25 -5.21 4.53 7.08
N ALA A 26 -6.02 3.52 6.86
CA ALA A 26 -6.96 3.50 5.73
C ALA A 26 -7.95 4.65 5.79
N GLY A 27 -8.37 5.05 6.99
CA GLY A 27 -9.26 6.21 7.15
C GLY A 27 -8.63 7.51 6.69
N ILE A 28 -7.32 7.66 6.88
CA ILE A 28 -6.58 8.82 6.38
C ILE A 28 -6.47 8.77 4.86
N LEU A 29 -6.13 7.60 4.31
CA LEU A 29 -6.03 7.42 2.86
C LEU A 29 -7.36 7.68 2.17
N ARG A 30 -8.48 7.37 2.82
CA ARG A 30 -9.81 7.63 2.28
C ARG A 30 -10.05 9.12 2.01
N ARG A 31 -9.34 10.00 2.73
CA ARG A 31 -9.45 11.44 2.54
C ARG A 31 -8.54 12.00 1.44
N PHE A 32 -7.75 11.15 0.79
CA PHE A 32 -6.98 11.59 -0.37
C PHE A 32 -7.94 12.09 -1.44
N PRO A 33 -7.74 13.31 -1.96
CA PRO A 33 -8.62 13.82 -3.02
C PRO A 33 -8.62 12.88 -4.23
N ASN A 34 -9.80 12.61 -4.75
CA ASN A 34 -10.03 11.81 -5.95
C ASN A 34 -9.61 10.34 -5.86
N ILE A 35 -9.33 9.82 -4.67
CA ILE A 35 -9.04 8.39 -4.54
C ILE A 35 -10.29 7.58 -4.87
N ARG A 36 -10.12 6.51 -5.66
CA ARG A 36 -11.22 5.64 -6.05
C ARG A 36 -11.34 4.41 -5.17
N SER A 37 -10.22 3.79 -4.84
CA SER A 37 -10.22 2.59 -4.02
C SER A 37 -8.87 2.37 -3.37
N LEU A 38 -8.88 1.55 -2.31
CA LEU A 38 -7.70 1.03 -1.66
C LEU A 38 -7.87 -0.47 -1.55
N VAL A 39 -6.91 -1.21 -2.08
CA VAL A 39 -6.87 -2.66 -1.95
C VAL A 39 -5.60 -3.04 -1.21
N LEU A 40 -5.75 -3.83 -0.16
CA LEU A 40 -4.61 -4.38 0.57
C LEU A 40 -4.39 -5.82 0.14
N HIS A 41 -3.16 -6.11 -0.30
CA HIS A 41 -2.75 -7.43 -0.72
C HIS A 41 -1.84 -8.02 0.34
N ARG A 42 -2.12 -9.25 0.73
CA ARG A 42 -1.31 -10.01 1.67
C ARG A 42 -0.74 -11.23 0.97
N PRO A 43 0.41 -11.74 1.42
CA PRO A 43 0.95 -12.98 0.87
C PRO A 43 -0.08 -14.10 0.93
N ALA A 44 -0.11 -14.89 -0.13
CA ALA A 44 -0.97 -16.07 -0.23
C ALA A 44 -0.13 -17.27 -0.61
N LEU A 45 -0.58 -18.45 -0.18
CA LEU A 45 0.09 -19.69 -0.54
C LEU A 45 -0.30 -20.08 -1.96
N ALA A 46 0.70 -20.44 -2.77
CA ALA A 46 0.49 -20.96 -4.10
C ALA A 46 1.44 -22.13 -4.31
N GLN A 47 0.97 -23.14 -5.05
CA GLN A 47 1.79 -24.29 -5.41
C GLN A 47 2.17 -24.16 -6.88
N ASP A 48 3.34 -23.61 -7.12
CA ASP A 48 3.86 -23.43 -8.46
C ASP A 48 4.78 -24.62 -8.79
N PRO A 49 4.51 -25.35 -9.87
CA PRO A 49 5.35 -26.49 -10.21
C PRO A 49 6.72 -26.10 -10.75
N PHE A 50 6.93 -24.83 -11.07
CA PHE A 50 8.22 -24.36 -11.54
C PHE A 50 9.06 -23.81 -10.40
N PRO A 51 10.40 -23.83 -10.52
CA PRO A 51 11.28 -23.31 -9.46
C PRO A 51 11.34 -21.78 -9.50
N VAL A 52 10.27 -21.14 -9.03
CA VAL A 52 10.19 -19.68 -8.97
C VAL A 52 10.62 -19.18 -7.60
N HIS A 53 11.14 -17.96 -7.56
CA HIS A 53 11.52 -17.33 -6.29
C HIS A 53 10.30 -16.68 -5.66
N ALA A 54 10.06 -16.98 -4.39
CA ALA A 54 9.04 -16.28 -3.61
C ALA A 54 9.50 -14.86 -3.30
N GLY A 55 8.56 -13.94 -3.30
CA GLY A 55 8.82 -12.56 -2.87
C GLY A 55 8.82 -12.43 -1.36
N ASP A 56 9.22 -11.27 -0.88
CA ASP A 56 9.28 -10.94 0.54
C ASP A 56 8.29 -9.85 0.94
N THR A 57 7.25 -9.64 0.16
CA THR A 57 6.22 -8.66 0.47
C THR A 57 5.43 -9.07 1.69
N PHE A 58 5.39 -8.20 2.69
CA PHE A 58 4.54 -8.36 3.86
C PHE A 58 3.14 -7.81 3.60
N LEU A 59 3.06 -6.63 2.97
CA LEU A 59 1.81 -5.94 2.67
C LEU A 59 2.02 -5.09 1.42
N LEU A 60 1.07 -5.13 0.51
CA LEU A 60 1.05 -4.26 -0.66
C LEU A 60 -0.26 -3.48 -0.66
N ALA A 61 -0.17 -2.17 -0.53
CA ALA A 61 -1.32 -1.28 -0.64
C ALA A 61 -1.41 -0.75 -2.06
N GLN A 62 -2.58 -0.88 -2.66
CA GLN A 62 -2.85 -0.38 -4.01
C GLN A 62 -3.94 0.68 -3.95
N MET A 63 -3.57 1.91 -4.29
CA MET A 63 -4.50 3.02 -4.39
C MET A 63 -4.80 3.29 -5.85
N GLN A 64 -6.08 3.46 -6.18
CA GLN A 64 -6.51 3.71 -7.55
C GLN A 64 -6.97 5.15 -7.73
N PHE A 65 -6.55 5.75 -8.84
CA PHE A 65 -6.94 7.09 -9.28
C PHE A 65 -7.28 7.03 -10.76
N ASP A 66 -8.12 7.97 -11.23
CA ASP A 66 -8.51 8.01 -12.64
C ASP A 66 -7.38 8.49 -13.55
N SER A 67 -6.48 9.33 -13.02
CA SER A 67 -5.44 9.96 -13.83
C SER A 67 -4.18 10.24 -13.00
N ALA A 68 -3.09 10.49 -13.73
CA ALA A 68 -1.84 10.94 -13.10
C ALA A 68 -2.04 12.29 -12.40
N SER A 69 -2.85 13.17 -12.96
CA SER A 69 -3.14 14.46 -12.36
C SER A 69 -3.84 14.30 -11.01
N ASP A 70 -4.81 13.40 -10.91
CA ASP A 70 -5.50 13.11 -9.65
C ASP A 70 -4.53 12.54 -8.62
N LEU A 71 -3.68 11.60 -9.03
CA LEU A 71 -2.67 11.05 -8.14
C LEU A 71 -1.74 12.14 -7.62
N ASN A 72 -1.23 12.99 -8.52
CA ASN A 72 -0.30 14.04 -8.13
C ASN A 72 -0.94 15.04 -7.16
N ALA A 73 -2.21 15.36 -7.36
CA ALA A 73 -2.95 16.22 -6.42
C ALA A 73 -3.06 15.57 -5.05
N ALA A 74 -3.37 14.27 -5.01
CA ALA A 74 -3.45 13.52 -3.75
C ALA A 74 -2.11 13.49 -3.02
N LEU A 75 -1.02 13.29 -3.75
CA LEU A 75 0.32 13.21 -3.15
C LEU A 75 0.77 14.55 -2.55
N ARG A 76 0.19 15.68 -3.00
CA ARG A 76 0.48 17.01 -2.46
C ARG A 76 -0.52 17.46 -1.41
N SER A 77 -1.51 16.62 -1.09
CA SER A 77 -2.59 17.01 -0.20
C SER A 77 -2.19 16.96 1.28
N GLN A 78 -2.99 17.63 2.10
CA GLN A 78 -2.84 17.57 3.55
C GLN A 78 -3.05 16.14 4.07
N ALA A 79 -3.97 15.38 3.46
CA ALA A 79 -4.20 13.99 3.84
C ALA A 79 -2.94 13.15 3.64
N ARG A 80 -2.15 13.41 2.59
CA ARG A 80 -0.87 12.74 2.39
C ARG A 80 0.10 13.05 3.53
N ALA A 81 0.17 14.31 3.96
CA ALA A 81 1.02 14.67 5.09
C ALA A 81 0.58 13.96 6.37
N GLN A 82 -0.73 13.83 6.58
CA GLN A 82 -1.27 13.09 7.72
C GLN A 82 -0.92 11.61 7.66
N ALA A 83 -0.98 11.01 6.46
CA ALA A 83 -0.61 9.62 6.27
C ALA A 83 0.87 9.39 6.58
N ARG A 84 1.73 10.29 6.15
CA ARG A 84 3.17 10.25 6.46
C ARG A 84 3.41 10.35 7.97
N ASP A 85 2.66 11.21 8.64
CA ASP A 85 2.77 11.36 10.09
C ASP A 85 2.28 10.10 10.81
N ASP A 86 1.19 9.50 10.36
CA ASP A 86 0.65 8.28 10.95
C ASP A 86 1.61 7.10 10.84
N PHE A 87 2.45 7.09 9.82
CA PHE A 87 3.43 6.01 9.65
C PHE A 87 4.35 5.90 10.87
N GLN A 88 4.62 7.00 11.56
CA GLN A 88 5.45 7.00 12.77
C GLN A 88 4.75 6.31 13.96
N ARG A 89 3.43 6.12 13.86
CA ARG A 89 2.64 5.44 14.90
C ARG A 89 2.37 3.98 14.59
N PHE A 90 2.89 3.49 13.45
CA PHE A 90 2.73 2.09 13.10
C PHE A 90 3.49 1.21 14.09
N PRO A 91 2.97 0.01 14.38
CA PRO A 91 3.75 -0.98 15.12
C PRO A 91 5.08 -1.24 14.42
N GLN A 92 6.04 -1.73 15.18
CA GLN A 92 7.40 -1.92 14.69
C GLN A 92 7.43 -2.79 13.43
N PHE A 93 8.15 -2.31 12.42
CA PHE A 93 8.36 -3.00 11.17
C PHE A 93 9.85 -2.97 10.83
N ARG A 94 10.40 -4.13 10.46
CA ARG A 94 11.79 -4.25 10.04
C ARG A 94 11.81 -4.56 8.56
N GLY A 95 12.33 -3.64 7.78
CA GLY A 95 12.40 -3.83 6.34
C GLY A 95 12.36 -2.53 5.58
N GLU A 96 11.90 -2.60 4.36
CA GLU A 96 11.90 -1.50 3.42
C GLU A 96 10.48 -1.19 2.96
N VAL A 97 10.18 0.11 2.81
CA VAL A 97 8.89 0.56 2.26
C VAL A 97 9.17 1.31 0.98
N THR A 98 8.56 0.86 -0.12
CA THR A 98 8.72 1.51 -1.42
C THR A 98 7.39 2.05 -1.91
N HIS A 99 7.46 3.15 -2.68
CA HIS A 99 6.31 3.81 -3.28
C HIS A 99 6.49 3.85 -4.79
N GLU A 100 5.48 3.43 -5.54
CA GLU A 100 5.62 3.31 -6.98
C GLU A 100 4.30 3.61 -7.68
N ALA A 101 4.33 4.56 -8.62
CA ALA A 101 3.19 4.83 -9.47
C ALA A 101 3.29 3.97 -10.74
N MET A 102 2.18 3.36 -11.13
CA MET A 102 2.13 2.49 -12.31
C MET A 102 0.85 2.73 -13.10
N THR A 103 0.97 2.68 -14.40
CA THR A 103 -0.18 2.71 -15.31
C THR A 103 -0.51 1.29 -15.73
N GLY A 104 -1.74 0.87 -15.43
CA GLY A 104 -2.23 -0.43 -15.84
C GLY A 104 -2.88 -0.37 -17.20
N ARG A 105 -2.72 -1.45 -17.97
CA ARG A 105 -3.39 -1.62 -19.25
C ARG A 105 -4.02 -3.02 -19.28
N VAL A 106 -5.32 -3.06 -19.54
CA VAL A 106 -6.01 -4.34 -19.73
C VAL A 106 -5.61 -4.88 -21.10
N VAL A 107 -4.98 -6.06 -21.12
CA VAL A 107 -4.50 -6.67 -22.36
C VAL A 107 -5.55 -7.63 -22.91
N PHE A 108 -6.28 -8.32 -22.03
CA PHE A 108 -7.42 -9.17 -22.41
C PHE A 108 -8.42 -9.28 -21.26
#